data_33ed0e1b6c267b52c32fce63b39f00bc
#
_entry.id   33ed0e1b6c267b52c32fce63b39f00bc
#
_cell.length_a   1.000
_cell.length_b   1.000
_cell.length_c   1.000
_cell.angle_alpha   90.00
_cell.angle_beta   90.00
_cell.angle_gamma   90.00
#
_symmetry.space_group_name_H-M   'P 1'
#
loop_
_entity.id
_entity.type
_entity.pdbx_description
1 polymer ?
#
loop_
_entity_poly.entity_id
_entity_poly.type
_entity_poly.pdbx_seq_one_letter_code
_entity_poly.pdbx_strand_id
1 'polypeptide(L)'
;ANNSYTGLNIDKFNVEYSDNDFILSEEALTLELSRGCKFKCKYCNYAFLGVKEDYSRHEDDIYNELMNNYNRYGTTNYIISDDTFNDRDTKIEKLANVVERLPFEPNFSCFIRLDLVIARPHQVELLCRARCWMHFYGIETLHPAAAKAIGKGMHPSKIKAGLLWIRKEFQDRIGVYRGTCGMIAGLPHEPVEHWYESLKWLDENWESYFYWGLHISTDKDNTTQSDFSVDSEKFGYYESTDPEISAWAVKEGYNNLKGIGKQNNKLDNRIMVWESEWSNFKQATEFASMYMDKYFMKQKLFNFDMTEHLSKFPHAELLEFTAREVYLEKNLNSLY
;
A
#
# COMPACT_ATOMS: atom_id res chain seq x y z
N ALA A 1 -23.45 3.24 15.50
CA ALA A 1 -24.07 2.35 14.51
C ALA A 1 -23.15 1.17 14.32
N ASN A 2 -23.60 -0.03 14.68
CA ASN A 2 -22.91 -1.28 14.39
C ASN A 2 -23.07 -1.55 12.90
N ASN A 3 -22.15 -1.08 12.08
CA ASN A 3 -21.99 -1.60 10.73
C ASN A 3 -21.25 -2.95 10.85
N SER A 4 -22.02 -3.97 11.22
CA SER A 4 -21.59 -5.34 11.01
C SER A 4 -21.72 -5.60 9.50
N TYR A 5 -20.62 -5.69 8.78
CA TYR A 5 -20.57 -6.33 7.46
C TYR A 5 -20.81 -7.84 7.63
N THR A 6 -21.94 -8.18 8.24
CA THR A 6 -22.37 -9.56 8.37
C THR A 6 -23.00 -9.97 7.05
N GLY A 7 -22.25 -10.67 6.22
CA GLY A 7 -22.83 -11.33 5.05
C GLY A 7 -21.96 -11.48 3.82
N LEU A 8 -20.77 -10.92 3.74
CA LEU A 8 -19.84 -11.19 2.64
C LEU A 8 -19.02 -12.43 2.98
N ASN A 9 -19.51 -13.58 2.50
CA ASN A 9 -18.70 -14.79 2.52
C ASN A 9 -17.64 -14.68 1.41
N ILE A 10 -16.41 -14.26 1.79
CA ILE A 10 -15.30 -14.12 0.85
C ILE A 10 -14.81 -15.47 0.29
N ASP A 11 -15.21 -16.59 0.89
CA ASP A 11 -14.88 -17.93 0.40
C ASP A 11 -15.37 -18.16 -1.04
N LYS A 12 -16.36 -17.38 -1.49
CA LYS A 12 -16.94 -17.49 -2.84
C LYS A 12 -16.45 -16.40 -3.81
N PHE A 13 -15.58 -15.50 -3.37
CA PHE A 13 -15.06 -14.43 -4.23
C PHE A 13 -13.74 -14.87 -4.86
N ASN A 14 -13.79 -15.27 -6.11
CA ASN A 14 -12.66 -15.39 -6.99
C ASN A 14 -12.63 -14.19 -7.92
N VAL A 15 -11.45 -13.66 -8.21
CA VAL A 15 -11.29 -12.73 -9.33
C VAL A 15 -11.20 -13.57 -10.59
N GLU A 16 -12.23 -13.50 -11.43
CA GLU A 16 -12.24 -14.16 -12.73
C GLU A 16 -11.93 -13.13 -13.81
N TYR A 17 -10.78 -13.29 -14.45
CA TYR A 17 -10.40 -12.48 -15.59
C TYR A 17 -11.02 -13.07 -16.87
N SER A 18 -11.45 -12.20 -17.78
CA SER A 18 -11.96 -12.58 -19.10
C SER A 18 -10.85 -12.57 -20.15
N ASP A 19 -11.12 -13.15 -21.29
CA ASP A 19 -10.18 -13.10 -22.43
C ASP A 19 -9.99 -11.67 -22.97
N ASN A 20 -10.90 -10.75 -22.62
CA ASN A 20 -10.81 -9.33 -22.97
C ASN A 20 -9.96 -8.50 -21.98
N ASP A 21 -9.44 -9.11 -20.92
CA ASP A 21 -8.58 -8.41 -19.95
C ASP A 21 -7.11 -8.38 -20.40
N PHE A 22 -6.75 -9.07 -21.47
CA PHE A 22 -5.41 -9.08 -22.10
C PHE A 22 -4.27 -9.31 -21.09
N ILE A 23 -4.45 -10.30 -20.21
CA ILE A 23 -3.47 -10.64 -19.18
C ILE A 23 -2.22 -11.23 -19.81
N LEU A 24 -1.08 -10.66 -19.46
CA LEU A 24 0.25 -11.16 -19.85
C LEU A 24 0.81 -12.07 -18.76
N SER A 25 1.59 -13.06 -19.15
CA SER A 25 2.17 -14.05 -18.22
C SER A 25 3.06 -13.43 -17.15
N GLU A 26 3.68 -12.29 -17.45
CA GLU A 26 4.57 -11.57 -16.57
C GLU A 26 3.86 -10.56 -15.66
N GLU A 27 2.59 -10.28 -15.92
CA GLU A 27 1.80 -9.38 -15.08
C GLU A 27 1.56 -9.98 -13.69
N ALA A 28 1.51 -9.10 -12.69
CA ALA A 28 1.12 -9.48 -11.36
C ALA A 28 -0.39 -9.31 -11.18
N LEU A 29 -1.09 -10.42 -10.96
CA LEU A 29 -2.53 -10.40 -10.69
C LEU A 29 -2.80 -10.14 -9.22
N THR A 30 -3.95 -9.54 -8.93
CA THR A 30 -4.40 -9.32 -7.55
C THR A 30 -4.96 -10.62 -6.97
N LEU A 31 -4.54 -10.95 -5.76
CA LEU A 31 -5.07 -12.05 -4.96
C LEU A 31 -5.56 -11.53 -3.63
N GLU A 32 -6.83 -11.71 -3.30
CA GLU A 32 -7.39 -11.39 -2.00
C GLU A 32 -7.53 -12.69 -1.18
N LEU A 33 -6.89 -12.74 0.00
CA LEU A 33 -6.97 -13.88 0.91
C LEU A 33 -7.85 -13.61 2.12
N SER A 34 -7.89 -12.36 2.57
CA SER A 34 -8.71 -11.92 3.70
C SER A 34 -9.04 -10.44 3.59
N ARG A 35 -10.08 -10.02 4.31
CA ARG A 35 -10.50 -8.61 4.40
C ARG A 35 -10.35 -8.06 5.80
N GLY A 36 -9.99 -6.77 5.85
CA GLY A 36 -9.95 -5.96 7.05
C GLY A 36 -8.62 -6.05 7.80
N CYS A 37 -8.48 -5.12 8.74
CA CYS A 37 -7.29 -4.97 9.56
C CYS A 37 -7.68 -4.82 11.02
N LYS A 38 -7.05 -5.61 11.91
CA LYS A 38 -7.32 -5.56 13.36
C LYS A 38 -6.65 -4.39 14.08
N PHE A 39 -5.75 -3.68 13.41
CA PHE A 39 -4.99 -2.58 13.99
C PHE A 39 -5.76 -1.26 13.91
N LYS A 40 -5.40 -0.32 14.77
CA LYS A 40 -6.02 0.99 14.89
C LYS A 40 -4.97 2.09 14.81
N CYS A 41 -4.24 2.12 13.69
CA CYS A 41 -3.28 3.18 13.44
C CYS A 41 -4.01 4.52 13.27
N LYS A 42 -3.54 5.57 13.95
CA LYS A 42 -4.25 6.84 14.09
C LYS A 42 -4.46 7.61 12.78
N TYR A 43 -3.59 7.40 11.81
CA TYR A 43 -3.65 8.01 10.47
C TYR A 43 -4.50 7.19 9.49
N CYS A 44 -4.88 5.95 9.83
CA CYS A 44 -5.46 4.99 8.89
C CYS A 44 -6.98 5.02 8.89
N ASN A 45 -7.57 5.08 7.71
CA ASN A 45 -9.03 5.04 7.53
C ASN A 45 -9.60 3.61 7.62
N TYR A 46 -8.80 2.58 7.40
CA TYR A 46 -9.23 1.17 7.45
C TYR A 46 -9.71 0.71 8.83
N ALA A 47 -9.27 1.36 9.90
CA ALA A 47 -9.73 1.03 11.26
C ALA A 47 -11.25 1.13 11.42
N PHE A 48 -11.93 1.92 10.59
CA PHE A 48 -13.38 2.10 10.59
C PHE A 48 -14.12 1.07 9.73
N LEU A 49 -13.47 0.44 8.78
CA LEU A 49 -14.05 -0.63 7.96
C LEU A 49 -14.29 -1.90 8.77
N GLY A 50 -13.73 -1.98 9.95
CA GLY A 50 -14.26 -2.72 11.11
C GLY A 50 -14.27 -4.24 11.02
N VAL A 51 -13.67 -4.85 10.03
CA VAL A 51 -13.61 -6.30 9.93
C VAL A 51 -12.54 -6.83 10.88
N LYS A 52 -12.95 -7.36 12.01
CA LYS A 52 -12.05 -7.89 13.05
C LYS A 52 -12.06 -9.40 13.14
N GLU A 53 -12.87 -10.06 12.34
CA GLU A 53 -13.03 -11.51 12.32
C GLU A 53 -12.14 -12.16 11.27
N ASP A 54 -12.00 -13.47 11.33
CA ASP A 54 -11.18 -14.24 10.38
C ASP A 54 -11.99 -14.53 9.11
N TYR A 55 -11.98 -13.59 8.19
CA TYR A 55 -12.54 -13.75 6.86
C TYR A 55 -11.47 -14.23 5.87
N SER A 56 -10.73 -15.27 6.23
CA SER A 56 -9.74 -15.85 5.32
C SER A 56 -10.38 -16.93 4.44
N ARG A 57 -10.06 -16.89 3.17
CA ARG A 57 -10.52 -17.85 2.15
C ARG A 57 -10.06 -19.28 2.45
N HIS A 58 -10.79 -20.26 1.93
CA HIS A 58 -10.38 -21.67 1.99
C HIS A 58 -9.21 -21.97 1.05
N GLU A 59 -8.35 -22.89 1.44
CA GLU A 59 -7.17 -23.30 0.67
C GLU A 59 -7.50 -23.77 -0.73
N ASP A 60 -8.59 -24.53 -0.90
CA ASP A 60 -8.99 -25.06 -2.20
C ASP A 60 -9.49 -23.96 -3.15
N ASP A 61 -10.14 -22.91 -2.65
CA ASP A 61 -10.56 -21.79 -3.48
C ASP A 61 -9.35 -20.97 -3.96
N ILE A 62 -8.38 -20.75 -3.07
CA ILE A 62 -7.12 -20.10 -3.42
C ILE A 62 -6.35 -20.94 -4.45
N TYR A 63 -6.24 -22.24 -4.22
CA TYR A 63 -5.58 -23.17 -5.14
C TYR A 63 -6.21 -23.14 -6.53
N ASN A 64 -7.53 -23.22 -6.60
CA ASN A 64 -8.26 -23.21 -7.87
C ASN A 64 -8.09 -21.90 -8.64
N GLU A 65 -8.10 -20.74 -7.96
CA GLU A 65 -7.86 -19.45 -8.59
C GLU A 65 -6.44 -19.37 -9.18
N LEU A 66 -5.42 -19.75 -8.41
CA LEU A 66 -4.03 -19.75 -8.86
C LEU A 66 -3.84 -20.71 -10.05
N MET A 67 -4.43 -21.91 -10.00
CA MET A 67 -4.37 -22.88 -11.10
C MET A 67 -5.09 -22.38 -12.35
N ASN A 68 -6.24 -21.74 -12.21
CA ASN A 68 -6.98 -21.18 -13.34
C ASN A 68 -6.18 -20.07 -14.02
N ASN A 69 -5.59 -19.16 -13.24
CA ASN A 69 -4.77 -18.07 -13.78
C ASN A 69 -3.51 -18.62 -14.47
N TYR A 70 -2.85 -19.60 -13.87
CA TYR A 70 -1.68 -20.25 -14.48
C TYR A 70 -2.03 -20.96 -15.79
N ASN A 71 -3.09 -21.76 -15.81
CA ASN A 71 -3.50 -22.51 -16.99
C ASN A 71 -3.95 -21.62 -18.15
N ARG A 72 -4.60 -20.47 -17.84
CA ARG A 72 -5.12 -19.55 -18.86
C ARG A 72 -4.08 -18.57 -19.36
N TYR A 73 -3.26 -18.03 -18.46
CA TYR A 73 -2.39 -16.88 -18.76
C TYR A 73 -0.90 -17.18 -18.54
N GLY A 74 -0.54 -18.31 -17.92
CA GLY A 74 0.84 -18.59 -17.53
C GLY A 74 1.34 -17.74 -16.37
N THR A 75 0.45 -17.00 -15.69
CA THR A 75 0.83 -16.04 -14.63
C THR A 75 1.30 -16.77 -13.38
N THR A 76 2.43 -16.31 -12.85
CA THR A 76 3.03 -16.78 -11.59
C THR A 76 3.23 -15.65 -10.58
N ASN A 77 2.97 -14.39 -10.95
CA ASN A 77 3.18 -13.22 -10.12
C ASN A 77 1.86 -12.70 -9.54
N TYR A 78 1.86 -12.40 -8.24
CA TYR A 78 0.64 -11.95 -7.54
C TYR A 78 0.93 -10.85 -6.54
N ILE A 79 -0.04 -9.94 -6.39
CA ILE A 79 -0.08 -8.95 -5.32
C ILE A 79 -1.20 -9.34 -4.36
N ILE A 80 -0.85 -9.70 -3.13
CA ILE A 80 -1.84 -9.95 -2.08
C ILE A 80 -2.38 -8.61 -1.60
N SER A 81 -3.68 -8.39 -1.82
CA SER A 81 -4.36 -7.13 -1.52
C SER A 81 -4.84 -7.00 -0.07
N ASP A 82 -4.51 -7.95 0.78
CA ASP A 82 -4.83 -7.91 2.21
C ASP A 82 -4.19 -6.69 2.89
N ASP A 83 -4.92 -5.93 3.70
CA ASP A 83 -4.43 -4.73 4.42
C ASP A 83 -3.25 -5.03 5.36
N THR A 84 -3.20 -6.25 5.90
CA THR A 84 -2.09 -6.77 6.69
C THR A 84 -2.06 -8.28 6.54
N PHE A 85 -1.18 -8.77 5.68
CA PHE A 85 -1.14 -10.20 5.38
C PHE A 85 -0.69 -11.05 6.58
N ASN A 86 0.29 -10.57 7.33
CA ASN A 86 0.91 -11.34 8.43
C ASN A 86 0.29 -11.09 9.83
N ASP A 87 -0.95 -10.65 9.89
CA ASP A 87 -1.61 -10.42 11.18
C ASP A 87 -1.87 -11.70 11.98
N ARG A 88 -1.98 -12.86 11.28
CA ARG A 88 -2.13 -14.21 11.83
C ARG A 88 -1.24 -15.21 11.11
N ASP A 89 -0.65 -16.12 11.89
CA ASP A 89 0.21 -17.18 11.35
C ASP A 89 -0.60 -18.14 10.46
N THR A 90 -1.84 -18.42 10.84
CA THR A 90 -2.76 -19.31 10.08
C THR A 90 -3.04 -18.83 8.66
N LYS A 91 -3.04 -17.52 8.38
CA LYS A 91 -3.18 -16.99 7.01
C LYS A 91 -1.97 -17.31 6.16
N ILE A 92 -0.78 -17.11 6.71
CA ILE A 92 0.48 -17.40 6.01
C ILE A 92 0.60 -18.91 5.78
N GLU A 93 0.24 -19.71 6.79
CA GLU A 93 0.28 -21.18 6.73
C GLU A 93 -0.68 -21.73 5.66
N LYS A 94 -1.91 -21.22 5.57
CA LYS A 94 -2.85 -21.59 4.49
C LYS A 94 -2.24 -21.34 3.10
N LEU A 95 -1.67 -20.16 2.88
CA LEU A 95 -1.03 -19.87 1.59
C LEU A 95 0.18 -20.77 1.34
N ALA A 96 1.01 -21.04 2.36
CA ALA A 96 2.13 -21.95 2.24
C ALA A 96 1.68 -23.36 1.84
N ASN A 97 0.63 -23.89 2.47
CA ASN A 97 0.05 -25.20 2.13
C ASN A 97 -0.48 -25.24 0.68
N VAL A 98 -1.07 -24.14 0.22
CA VAL A 98 -1.52 -24.02 -1.18
C VAL A 98 -0.32 -24.05 -2.12
N VAL A 99 0.71 -23.24 -1.84
CA VAL A 99 1.92 -23.15 -2.68
C VAL A 99 2.61 -24.48 -2.84
N GLU A 100 2.72 -25.28 -1.77
CA GLU A 100 3.31 -26.62 -1.79
C GLU A 100 2.58 -27.64 -2.69
N ARG A 101 1.31 -27.36 -3.01
CA ARG A 101 0.49 -28.19 -3.90
C ARG A 101 0.54 -27.77 -5.37
N LEU A 102 1.04 -26.54 -5.66
CA LEU A 102 1.07 -26.01 -7.03
C LEU A 102 2.16 -26.68 -7.88
N PRO A 103 1.93 -26.90 -9.18
CA PRO A 103 2.93 -27.44 -10.11
C PRO A 103 3.92 -26.36 -10.60
N PHE A 104 3.83 -25.13 -10.12
CA PHE A 104 4.68 -24.00 -10.47
C PHE A 104 5.07 -23.21 -9.21
N GLU A 105 6.09 -22.38 -9.30
CA GLU A 105 6.53 -21.50 -8.22
C GLU A 105 5.92 -20.11 -8.36
N PRO A 106 4.94 -19.72 -7.53
CA PRO A 106 4.41 -18.38 -7.54
C PRO A 106 5.34 -17.39 -6.86
N ASN A 107 5.15 -16.10 -7.14
CA ASN A 107 5.82 -14.99 -6.50
C ASN A 107 4.77 -14.04 -5.91
N PHE A 108 4.82 -13.81 -4.61
CA PHE A 108 3.87 -12.93 -3.95
C PHE A 108 4.50 -11.66 -3.42
N SER A 109 3.85 -10.53 -3.72
CA SER A 109 4.03 -9.26 -3.04
C SER A 109 2.92 -9.07 -2.01
N CYS A 110 3.25 -8.62 -0.80
CA CYS A 110 2.28 -8.51 0.28
C CYS A 110 2.60 -7.38 1.27
N PHE A 111 1.54 -6.82 1.88
CA PHE A 111 1.64 -5.84 2.95
C PHE A 111 1.94 -6.54 4.27
N ILE A 112 3.11 -6.26 4.84
CA ILE A 112 3.64 -6.90 6.05
C ILE A 112 3.83 -5.87 7.16
N ARG A 113 3.43 -6.22 8.36
CA ARG A 113 3.82 -5.49 9.57
C ARG A 113 5.12 -6.07 10.13
N LEU A 114 6.18 -5.27 10.08
CA LEU A 114 7.51 -5.67 10.56
C LEU A 114 7.53 -6.00 12.05
N ASP A 115 6.78 -5.23 12.87
CA ASP A 115 6.68 -5.47 14.32
C ASP A 115 6.13 -6.86 14.65
N LEU A 116 5.24 -7.40 13.82
CA LEU A 116 4.72 -8.75 14.00
C LEU A 116 5.75 -9.82 13.66
N VAL A 117 6.52 -9.63 12.60
CA VAL A 117 7.60 -10.57 12.23
C VAL A 117 8.68 -10.59 13.31
N ILE A 118 9.08 -9.41 13.81
CA ILE A 118 10.07 -9.32 14.91
C ILE A 118 9.56 -10.01 16.19
N ALA A 119 8.26 -9.84 16.50
CA ALA A 119 7.65 -10.48 17.67
C ALA A 119 7.42 -11.99 17.48
N ARG A 120 7.31 -12.45 16.24
CA ARG A 120 7.06 -13.85 15.85
C ARG A 120 8.03 -14.29 14.76
N PRO A 121 9.32 -14.53 15.09
CA PRO A 121 10.38 -14.83 14.10
C PRO A 121 10.08 -16.04 13.21
N HIS A 122 9.28 -17.01 13.68
CA HIS A 122 8.86 -18.17 12.90
C HIS A 122 8.02 -17.80 11.66
N GLN A 123 7.42 -16.58 11.61
CA GLN A 123 6.74 -16.10 10.42
C GLN A 123 7.67 -16.01 9.21
N VAL A 124 8.99 -15.81 9.40
CA VAL A 124 9.94 -15.78 8.29
C VAL A 124 9.94 -17.12 7.53
N GLU A 125 9.93 -18.23 8.24
CA GLU A 125 9.87 -19.56 7.61
C GLU A 125 8.55 -19.75 6.86
N LEU A 126 7.43 -19.40 7.48
CA LEU A 126 6.10 -19.48 6.84
C LEU A 126 6.01 -18.61 5.58
N LEU A 127 6.52 -17.39 5.63
CA LEU A 127 6.56 -16.47 4.49
C LEU A 127 7.46 -16.99 3.36
N CYS A 128 8.60 -17.61 3.70
CA CYS A 128 9.46 -18.26 2.71
C CYS A 128 8.76 -19.44 2.04
N ARG A 129 8.11 -20.34 2.81
CA ARG A 129 7.31 -21.45 2.28
C ARG A 129 6.17 -20.96 1.39
N ALA A 130 5.50 -19.87 1.79
CA ALA A 130 4.45 -19.23 1.01
C ALA A 130 4.98 -18.46 -0.22
N ARG A 131 6.28 -18.41 -0.46
CA ARG A 131 6.89 -17.64 -1.56
C ARG A 131 6.56 -16.14 -1.54
N CYS A 132 6.27 -15.60 -0.35
CA CYS A 132 6.03 -14.18 -0.10
C CYS A 132 7.37 -13.48 0.14
N TRP A 133 8.11 -13.16 -0.91
CA TRP A 133 9.45 -12.57 -0.80
C TRP A 133 9.52 -11.09 -1.18
N MET A 134 8.43 -10.52 -1.68
CA MET A 134 8.29 -9.09 -1.93
C MET A 134 7.41 -8.48 -0.84
N HIS A 135 8.01 -7.68 0.04
CA HIS A 135 7.33 -7.10 1.18
C HIS A 135 7.14 -5.60 1.03
N PHE A 136 5.93 -5.14 1.32
CA PHE A 136 5.63 -3.75 1.56
C PHE A 136 5.46 -3.52 3.06
N TYR A 137 6.29 -2.64 3.63
CA TYR A 137 6.26 -2.29 5.04
C TYR A 137 5.71 -0.89 5.24
N GLY A 138 4.58 -0.75 5.91
CA GLY A 138 4.19 0.52 6.49
C GLY A 138 5.08 0.82 7.71
N ILE A 139 6.22 1.45 7.51
CA ILE A 139 7.10 1.89 8.60
C ILE A 139 6.60 3.22 9.16
N GLU A 140 6.18 4.12 8.29
CA GLU A 140 5.63 5.46 8.49
C GLU A 140 6.65 6.46 9.02
N THR A 141 7.44 6.10 10.04
CA THR A 141 8.46 6.98 10.62
C THR A 141 9.55 6.20 11.35
N LEU A 142 10.75 6.77 11.37
CA LEU A 142 11.84 6.36 12.26
C LEU A 142 12.02 7.30 13.46
N HIS A 143 11.04 8.19 13.73
CA HIS A 143 11.04 9.07 14.91
C HIS A 143 10.26 8.43 16.07
N PRO A 144 10.87 8.26 17.28
CA PRO A 144 10.25 7.53 18.38
C PRO A 144 8.93 8.13 18.87
N ALA A 145 8.86 9.46 19.00
CA ALA A 145 7.66 10.13 19.48
C ALA A 145 6.53 10.06 18.43
N ALA A 146 6.84 10.24 17.15
CA ALA A 146 5.87 10.11 16.07
C ALA A 146 5.33 8.69 15.97
N ALA A 147 6.19 7.67 16.03
CA ALA A 147 5.79 6.27 16.03
C ALA A 147 4.81 5.95 17.17
N LYS A 148 5.05 6.50 18.37
CA LYS A 148 4.15 6.36 19.51
C LYS A 148 2.82 7.07 19.26
N ALA A 149 2.85 8.29 18.72
CA ALA A 149 1.65 9.09 18.46
C ALA A 149 0.71 8.42 17.45
N ILE A 150 1.24 7.74 16.43
CA ILE A 150 0.44 7.03 15.43
C ILE A 150 0.01 5.61 15.85
N GLY A 151 0.42 5.16 17.04
CA GLY A 151 0.04 3.84 17.57
C GLY A 151 0.89 2.66 17.05
N LYS A 152 2.11 2.94 16.57
CA LYS A 152 3.06 1.88 16.13
C LYS A 152 4.15 1.54 17.16
N GLY A 153 4.60 2.46 17.95
CA GLY A 153 5.36 2.28 19.19
C GLY A 153 6.66 1.48 19.18
N MET A 154 7.08 0.87 18.07
CA MET A 154 8.34 0.15 18.00
C MET A 154 9.51 1.14 17.90
N HIS A 155 10.54 0.93 18.71
CA HIS A 155 11.70 1.80 18.70
C HIS A 155 12.46 1.73 17.36
N PRO A 156 12.89 2.85 16.77
CA PRO A 156 13.54 2.89 15.46
C PRO A 156 14.75 1.97 15.31
N SER A 157 15.56 1.80 16.36
CA SER A 157 16.70 0.87 16.31
C SER A 157 16.25 -0.59 16.08
N LYS A 158 15.10 -1.00 16.65
CA LYS A 158 14.53 -2.33 16.41
C LYS A 158 13.98 -2.45 14.99
N ILE A 159 13.35 -1.37 14.48
CA ILE A 159 12.87 -1.33 13.09
C ILE A 159 14.05 -1.51 12.13
N LYS A 160 15.11 -0.70 12.29
CA LYS A 160 16.32 -0.76 11.46
C LYS A 160 16.98 -2.14 11.49
N ALA A 161 17.20 -2.69 12.67
CA ALA A 161 17.75 -4.02 12.84
C ALA A 161 16.84 -5.12 12.24
N GLY A 162 15.54 -5.01 12.44
CA GLY A 162 14.54 -5.95 11.91
C GLY A 162 14.49 -5.99 10.39
N LEU A 163 14.57 -4.82 9.73
CA LEU A 163 14.64 -4.74 8.27
C LEU A 163 15.89 -5.45 7.72
N LEU A 164 17.05 -5.19 8.29
CA LEU A 164 18.29 -5.84 7.86
C LEU A 164 18.30 -7.34 8.15
N TRP A 165 17.74 -7.74 9.31
CA TRP A 165 17.61 -9.14 9.68
C TRP A 165 16.70 -9.91 8.72
N ILE A 166 15.48 -9.41 8.44
CA ILE A 166 14.54 -10.13 7.58
C ILE A 166 15.07 -10.27 6.15
N ARG A 167 15.74 -9.23 5.61
CA ARG A 167 16.40 -9.31 4.30
C ARG A 167 17.43 -10.43 4.27
N LYS A 168 18.27 -10.51 5.31
CA LYS A 168 19.28 -11.56 5.42
C LYS A 168 18.66 -12.96 5.49
N GLU A 169 17.62 -13.13 6.32
CA GLU A 169 16.94 -14.42 6.47
C GLU A 169 16.36 -14.93 5.15
N PHE A 170 15.72 -14.06 4.37
CA PHE A 170 15.17 -14.44 3.06
C PHE A 170 16.25 -14.75 2.05
N GLN A 171 17.32 -13.96 1.99
CA GLN A 171 18.45 -14.21 1.11
C GLN A 171 19.14 -15.54 1.44
N ASP A 172 19.32 -15.84 2.72
CA ASP A 172 19.95 -17.10 3.16
C ASP A 172 19.06 -18.33 2.89
N ARG A 173 17.72 -18.20 2.99
CA ARG A 173 16.79 -19.33 2.87
C ARG A 173 16.35 -19.62 1.45
N ILE A 174 16.03 -18.59 0.67
CA ILE A 174 15.44 -18.74 -0.68
C ILE A 174 16.18 -17.97 -1.77
N GLY A 175 17.26 -17.25 -1.43
CA GLY A 175 18.12 -16.56 -2.40
C GLY A 175 17.54 -15.27 -2.98
N VAL A 176 16.31 -14.89 -2.63
CA VAL A 176 15.63 -13.70 -3.17
C VAL A 176 14.92 -12.93 -2.06
N TYR A 177 14.92 -11.60 -2.19
CA TYR A 177 14.17 -10.73 -1.32
C TYR A 177 14.02 -9.33 -1.91
N ARG A 178 12.86 -8.73 -1.74
CA ARG A 178 12.59 -7.32 -2.01
C ARG A 178 11.73 -6.75 -0.89
N GLY A 179 12.18 -5.66 -0.28
CA GLY A 179 11.42 -4.93 0.74
C GLY A 179 11.28 -3.46 0.38
N THR A 180 10.07 -2.94 0.45
CA THR A 180 9.75 -1.52 0.24
C THR A 180 9.24 -0.91 1.53
N CYS A 181 9.80 0.22 1.96
CA CYS A 181 9.35 0.95 3.13
C CYS A 181 8.47 2.14 2.74
N GLY A 182 7.21 2.14 3.17
CA GLY A 182 6.33 3.30 3.12
C GLY A 182 6.57 4.19 4.33
N MET A 183 6.78 5.48 4.08
CA MET A 183 7.03 6.52 5.07
C MET A 183 6.00 7.64 4.93
N ILE A 184 5.72 8.37 6.01
CA ILE A 184 4.81 9.52 5.99
C ILE A 184 5.56 10.75 6.49
N ALA A 185 5.62 11.80 5.68
CA ALA A 185 6.11 13.12 6.08
C ALA A 185 4.95 13.91 6.71
N GLY A 186 5.23 14.60 7.81
CA GLY A 186 4.25 15.45 8.50
C GLY A 186 3.57 14.79 9.70
N LEU A 187 4.10 13.70 10.23
CA LEU A 187 3.56 13.05 11.43
C LEU A 187 3.81 13.90 12.71
N PRO A 188 2.95 13.74 13.74
CA PRO A 188 3.08 14.51 14.99
C PRO A 188 4.44 14.27 15.64
N HIS A 189 5.01 15.32 16.24
CA HIS A 189 6.28 15.30 16.96
C HIS A 189 7.51 15.03 16.09
N GLU A 190 7.39 14.97 14.77
CA GLU A 190 8.50 14.71 13.86
C GLU A 190 8.92 15.98 13.11
N PRO A 191 10.05 16.61 13.48
CA PRO A 191 10.55 17.79 12.78
C PRO A 191 11.08 17.42 11.39
N VAL A 192 11.10 18.41 10.50
CA VAL A 192 11.51 18.24 9.09
C VAL A 192 12.92 17.66 8.96
N GLU A 193 13.84 18.05 9.83
CA GLU A 193 15.23 17.58 9.84
C GLU A 193 15.29 16.06 9.99
N HIS A 194 14.38 15.48 10.78
CA HIS A 194 14.35 14.05 11.01
C HIS A 194 13.89 13.25 9.77
N TRP A 195 13.11 13.86 8.86
CA TRP A 195 12.79 13.22 7.59
C TRP A 195 14.05 12.97 6.76
N TYR A 196 14.96 13.95 6.74
CA TYR A 196 16.26 13.83 6.04
C TYR A 196 17.20 12.82 6.72
N GLU A 197 17.18 12.74 8.06
CA GLU A 197 17.94 11.71 8.79
C GLU A 197 17.43 10.30 8.48
N SER A 198 16.09 10.14 8.44
CA SER A 198 15.45 8.87 8.07
C SER A 198 15.75 8.49 6.64
N LEU A 199 15.65 9.45 5.71
CA LEU A 199 15.99 9.29 4.31
C LEU A 199 17.44 8.86 4.12
N LYS A 200 18.38 9.53 4.79
CA LYS A 200 19.80 9.17 4.73
C LYS A 200 20.04 7.73 5.15
N TRP A 201 19.42 7.30 6.25
CA TRP A 201 19.54 5.92 6.69
C TRP A 201 18.97 4.94 5.67
N LEU A 202 17.83 5.25 5.07
CA LEU A 202 17.21 4.43 4.01
C LEU A 202 18.10 4.37 2.77
N ASP A 203 18.66 5.48 2.31
CA ASP A 203 19.57 5.52 1.16
C ASP A 203 20.84 4.68 1.37
N GLU A 204 21.36 4.66 2.59
CA GLU A 204 22.58 3.93 2.93
C GLU A 204 22.36 2.44 3.18
N ASN A 205 21.16 2.05 3.65
CA ASN A 205 20.93 0.70 4.19
C ASN A 205 19.76 -0.04 3.54
N TRP A 206 18.87 0.66 2.81
CA TRP A 206 17.66 0.10 2.26
C TRP A 206 17.42 0.61 0.83
N GLU A 207 17.09 -0.29 -0.10
CA GLU A 207 17.10 0.03 -1.54
C GLU A 207 15.78 0.61 -2.04
N SER A 208 14.67 0.36 -1.33
CA SER A 208 13.33 0.68 -1.80
C SER A 208 12.49 1.32 -0.71
N TYR A 209 12.11 2.56 -0.92
CA TYR A 209 11.24 3.32 -0.03
C TYR A 209 10.55 4.46 -0.79
N PHE A 210 9.47 4.96 -0.23
CA PHE A 210 8.82 6.19 -0.70
C PHE A 210 8.20 6.93 0.48
N TYR A 211 7.90 8.21 0.26
CA TYR A 211 7.21 9.06 1.23
C TYR A 211 5.84 9.48 0.72
N TRP A 212 4.85 9.44 1.62
CA TRP A 212 3.58 10.12 1.46
C TRP A 212 3.59 11.41 2.28
N GLY A 213 2.94 12.47 1.78
CA GLY A 213 2.56 13.60 2.62
C GLY A 213 1.37 13.22 3.49
N LEU A 214 1.33 13.66 4.74
CA LEU A 214 0.18 13.43 5.60
C LEU A 214 -1.05 14.17 5.08
N HIS A 215 -2.10 13.43 4.76
CA HIS A 215 -3.40 13.97 4.38
C HIS A 215 -4.40 13.82 5.54
N ILE A 216 -5.05 14.91 5.91
CA ILE A 216 -6.10 14.97 6.93
C ILE A 216 -7.40 15.34 6.21
N SER A 217 -8.40 14.46 6.23
CA SER A 217 -9.69 14.74 5.61
C SER A 217 -10.51 15.71 6.45
N THR A 218 -11.14 16.68 5.80
CA THR A 218 -12.12 17.59 6.42
C THR A 218 -13.57 17.19 6.12
N ASP A 219 -13.78 16.07 5.45
CA ASP A 219 -15.10 15.56 5.13
C ASP A 219 -15.77 14.97 6.36
N LYS A 220 -16.65 15.74 6.99
CA LYS A 220 -17.41 15.33 8.19
C LYS A 220 -18.48 14.28 7.90
N ASP A 221 -18.90 14.15 6.65
CA ASP A 221 -19.94 13.19 6.23
C ASP A 221 -19.33 11.81 5.93
N ASN A 222 -18.00 11.71 5.83
CA ASN A 222 -17.31 10.47 5.59
C ASN A 222 -17.25 9.63 6.87
N THR A 223 -17.86 8.46 6.84
CA THR A 223 -17.89 7.52 7.96
C THR A 223 -16.58 6.76 8.14
N THR A 224 -15.62 6.90 7.21
CA THR A 224 -14.32 6.21 7.23
C THR A 224 -13.17 7.20 7.46
N GLN A 225 -13.18 7.88 8.61
CA GLN A 225 -12.15 8.86 8.93
C GLN A 225 -11.09 8.28 9.87
N SER A 226 -9.83 8.72 9.67
CA SER A 226 -8.75 8.46 10.63
C SER A 226 -8.98 9.27 11.92
N ASP A 227 -8.34 8.85 13.02
CA ASP A 227 -8.38 9.64 14.26
C ASP A 227 -7.86 11.08 14.03
N PHE A 228 -6.90 11.28 13.13
CA PHE A 228 -6.38 12.60 12.75
C PHE A 228 -7.43 13.47 12.06
N SER A 229 -8.31 12.85 11.26
CA SER A 229 -9.39 13.57 10.58
C SER A 229 -10.57 13.88 11.51
N VAL A 230 -10.80 13.01 12.51
CA VAL A 230 -11.88 13.21 13.50
C VAL A 230 -11.55 14.34 14.48
N ASP A 231 -10.30 14.43 14.92
CA ASP A 231 -9.86 15.38 15.96
C ASP A 231 -8.41 15.82 15.70
N SER A 232 -8.21 16.60 14.63
CA SER A 232 -6.89 17.05 14.18
C SER A 232 -6.15 17.88 15.23
N GLU A 233 -6.85 18.74 15.96
CA GLU A 233 -6.28 19.62 16.97
C GLU A 233 -5.66 18.85 18.13
N LYS A 234 -6.24 17.72 18.51
CA LYS A 234 -5.69 16.82 19.53
C LYS A 234 -4.30 16.29 19.17
N PHE A 235 -4.00 16.21 17.88
CA PHE A 235 -2.72 15.77 17.35
C PHE A 235 -1.81 16.93 16.94
N GLY A 236 -2.21 18.18 17.25
CA GLY A 236 -1.43 19.38 16.99
C GLY A 236 -1.54 19.93 15.57
N TYR A 237 -2.58 19.57 14.82
CA TYR A 237 -2.81 20.09 13.47
C TYR A 237 -3.94 21.11 13.44
N TYR A 238 -3.65 22.25 12.90
CA TYR A 238 -4.59 23.36 12.73
C TYR A 238 -4.68 23.76 11.26
N GLU A 239 -5.82 24.28 10.84
CA GLU A 239 -5.96 24.85 9.48
C GLU A 239 -4.99 26.01 9.31
N SER A 240 -4.22 26.01 8.23
CA SER A 240 -3.22 27.04 7.97
C SER A 240 -3.87 28.41 7.79
N THR A 241 -3.30 29.38 8.49
CA THR A 241 -3.63 30.82 8.31
C THR A 241 -2.60 31.56 7.47
N ASP A 242 -1.53 30.88 7.04
CA ASP A 242 -0.48 31.43 6.20
C ASP A 242 -0.97 31.63 4.77
N PRO A 243 -1.00 32.88 4.26
CA PRO A 243 -1.47 33.18 2.91
C PRO A 243 -0.57 32.57 1.81
N GLU A 244 0.72 32.36 2.07
CA GLU A 244 1.65 31.77 1.10
C GLU A 244 1.38 30.26 0.95
N ILE A 245 1.16 29.56 2.06
CA ILE A 245 0.80 28.14 2.05
C ILE A 245 -0.56 27.95 1.37
N SER A 246 -1.53 28.82 1.69
CA SER A 246 -2.87 28.78 1.09
C SER A 246 -2.81 29.02 -0.42
N ALA A 247 -2.04 30.02 -0.87
CA ALA A 247 -1.89 30.32 -2.30
C ALA A 247 -1.17 29.18 -3.05
N TRP A 248 -0.15 28.57 -2.43
CA TRP A 248 0.52 27.40 -2.98
C TRP A 248 -0.45 26.21 -3.10
N ALA A 249 -1.22 25.92 -2.06
CA ALA A 249 -2.18 24.82 -2.06
C ALA A 249 -3.23 24.97 -3.19
N VAL A 250 -3.74 26.19 -3.39
CA VAL A 250 -4.67 26.49 -4.49
C VAL A 250 -4.00 26.24 -5.85
N LYS A 251 -2.76 26.66 -6.03
CA LYS A 251 -2.02 26.50 -7.29
C LYS A 251 -1.80 25.02 -7.61
N GLU A 252 -1.48 24.21 -6.60
CA GLU A 252 -1.26 22.76 -6.75
C GLU A 252 -2.56 21.94 -6.79
N GLY A 253 -3.72 22.58 -6.83
CA GLY A 253 -5.02 21.92 -6.95
C GLY A 253 -5.68 21.47 -5.64
N TYR A 254 -5.07 21.78 -4.49
CA TYR A 254 -5.65 21.52 -3.16
C TYR A 254 -6.66 22.62 -2.77
N ASN A 255 -7.73 22.74 -3.54
CA ASN A 255 -8.68 23.87 -3.48
C ASN A 255 -9.75 23.75 -2.39
N ASN A 256 -9.51 23.03 -1.30
CA ASN A 256 -10.58 22.75 -0.33
C ASN A 256 -10.76 23.73 0.82
N LEU A 257 -10.30 24.93 0.65
CA LEU A 257 -10.66 26.02 1.55
C LEU A 257 -12.17 26.25 1.48
N LYS A 258 -12.92 25.76 2.47
CA LYS A 258 -14.34 26.06 2.71
C LYS A 258 -15.35 25.58 1.65
N GLY A 259 -15.23 24.36 1.16
CA GLY A 259 -16.30 23.76 0.36
C GLY A 259 -16.48 24.35 -1.04
N ILE A 260 -15.49 25.04 -1.58
CA ILE A 260 -15.47 25.54 -2.95
C ILE A 260 -14.52 24.65 -3.76
N GLY A 261 -14.81 23.38 -3.81
CA GLY A 261 -14.21 22.50 -4.81
C GLY A 261 -14.81 22.85 -6.17
N LYS A 262 -14.02 23.32 -7.12
CA LYS A 262 -14.48 23.33 -8.51
C LYS A 262 -14.66 21.89 -8.96
N GLN A 263 -15.87 21.58 -9.34
CA GLN A 263 -16.45 20.30 -9.70
C GLN A 263 -15.85 19.60 -10.93
N ASN A 264 -14.61 19.73 -11.25
CA ASN A 264 -14.05 19.00 -12.38
C ASN A 264 -13.45 17.65 -12.01
N ASN A 265 -13.26 17.35 -10.72
CA ASN A 265 -12.88 16.03 -10.25
C ASN A 265 -13.91 15.55 -9.24
N LYS A 266 -14.60 14.47 -9.56
CA LYS A 266 -15.61 13.82 -8.70
C LYS A 266 -15.02 13.15 -7.44
N LEU A 267 -13.73 13.21 -7.22
CA LEU A 267 -13.12 12.93 -5.94
C LEU A 267 -13.17 14.20 -5.11
N ASP A 268 -14.06 14.20 -4.14
CA ASP A 268 -14.23 15.28 -3.17
C ASP A 268 -13.01 15.31 -2.23
N ASN A 269 -11.93 15.91 -2.70
CA ASN A 269 -10.66 16.01 -1.98
C ASN A 269 -10.74 17.07 -0.89
N ARG A 270 -11.58 16.85 0.11
CA ARG A 270 -11.64 17.69 1.30
C ARG A 270 -10.43 17.40 2.18
N ILE A 271 -9.27 17.91 1.78
CA ILE A 271 -8.01 17.78 2.52
C ILE A 271 -7.74 19.08 3.24
N MET A 272 -7.39 18.99 4.51
CA MET A 272 -6.98 20.12 5.33
C MET A 272 -5.60 20.59 4.89
N VAL A 273 -5.45 21.86 4.60
CA VAL A 273 -4.16 22.54 4.48
C VAL A 273 -3.71 22.88 5.89
N TRP A 274 -2.91 22.02 6.50
CA TRP A 274 -2.60 22.07 7.91
C TRP A 274 -1.24 22.69 8.21
N GLU A 275 -1.13 23.22 9.41
CA GLU A 275 0.10 23.58 10.10
C GLU A 275 0.18 22.85 11.43
N SER A 276 1.40 22.61 11.90
CA SER A 276 1.70 22.08 13.22
C SER A 276 2.95 22.74 13.77
N GLU A 277 3.28 22.46 15.03
CA GLU A 277 4.54 22.93 15.66
C GLU A 277 5.80 22.39 14.94
N TRP A 278 5.69 21.25 14.23
CA TRP A 278 6.85 20.54 13.67
C TRP A 278 7.03 20.76 12.17
N SER A 279 5.94 20.96 11.45
CA SER A 279 5.95 21.10 10.00
C SER A 279 4.60 21.59 9.48
N ASN A 280 4.48 21.77 8.16
CA ASN A 280 3.23 22.15 7.51
C ASN A 280 2.93 21.29 6.27
N PHE A 281 1.71 21.39 5.78
CA PHE A 281 1.19 20.63 4.65
C PHE A 281 2.05 20.80 3.38
N LYS A 282 2.51 22.03 3.10
CA LYS A 282 3.35 22.32 1.94
C LYS A 282 4.68 21.56 2.04
N GLN A 283 5.39 21.68 3.18
CA GLN A 283 6.67 20.99 3.40
C GLN A 283 6.53 19.48 3.26
N ALA A 284 5.47 18.88 3.86
CA ALA A 284 5.24 17.46 3.82
C ALA A 284 4.93 16.96 2.39
N THR A 285 4.13 17.72 1.63
CA THR A 285 3.74 17.37 0.27
C THR A 285 4.92 17.51 -0.70
N GLU A 286 5.68 18.60 -0.64
CA GLU A 286 6.85 18.83 -1.49
C GLU A 286 7.94 17.78 -1.22
N PHE A 287 8.20 17.46 0.06
CA PHE A 287 9.14 16.41 0.42
C PHE A 287 8.69 15.04 -0.12
N ALA A 288 7.43 14.68 0.09
CA ALA A 288 6.89 13.41 -0.41
C ALA A 288 6.98 13.31 -1.93
N SER A 289 6.59 14.35 -2.67
CA SER A 289 6.66 14.38 -4.13
C SER A 289 8.09 14.16 -4.64
N MET A 290 9.07 14.83 -4.02
CA MET A 290 10.48 14.69 -4.40
C MET A 290 10.98 13.24 -4.29
N TYR A 291 10.52 12.46 -3.30
CA TYR A 291 10.99 11.11 -3.05
C TYR A 291 10.07 10.02 -3.59
N MET A 292 8.81 10.34 -3.88
CA MET A 292 7.92 9.46 -4.62
C MET A 292 8.39 9.30 -6.07
N ASP A 293 8.75 10.40 -6.73
CA ASP A 293 9.27 10.37 -8.09
C ASP A 293 10.56 9.55 -8.18
N LYS A 294 11.48 9.70 -7.22
CA LYS A 294 12.69 8.88 -7.15
C LYS A 294 12.41 7.39 -7.00
N TYR A 295 11.36 7.02 -6.26
CA TYR A 295 10.96 5.63 -6.11
C TYR A 295 10.49 5.04 -7.43
N PHE A 296 9.57 5.69 -8.13
CA PHE A 296 9.05 5.21 -9.41
C PHE A 296 10.12 5.19 -10.51
N MET A 297 11.04 6.14 -10.50
CA MET A 297 12.14 6.18 -11.47
C MET A 297 13.21 5.09 -11.24
N LYS A 298 13.45 4.69 -9.99
CA LYS A 298 14.42 3.62 -9.66
C LYS A 298 13.87 2.21 -9.83
N GLN A 299 12.56 2.04 -9.73
CA GLN A 299 11.93 0.72 -9.79
C GLN A 299 11.26 0.49 -11.13
N LYS A 300 11.98 -0.12 -12.04
CA LYS A 300 11.35 -1.09 -12.93
C LYS A 300 10.91 -2.26 -12.05
N LEU A 301 9.69 -2.19 -11.48
CA LEU A 301 9.15 -3.22 -10.58
C LEU A 301 9.12 -4.60 -11.25
N PHE A 302 8.95 -4.60 -12.54
CA PHE A 302 9.19 -5.71 -13.45
C PHE A 302 9.98 -5.15 -14.63
N ASN A 303 10.90 -5.91 -15.20
CA ASN A 303 11.51 -5.56 -16.50
C ASN A 303 10.45 -5.72 -17.60
N PHE A 304 9.35 -4.95 -17.46
CA PHE A 304 8.27 -4.96 -18.40
C PHE A 304 8.61 -3.99 -19.54
N ASP A 305 9.05 -4.53 -20.64
CA ASP A 305 9.14 -3.77 -21.88
C ASP A 305 7.81 -3.92 -22.63
N MET A 306 6.94 -2.93 -22.47
CA MET A 306 5.64 -2.88 -23.14
C MET A 306 5.79 -3.08 -24.65
N THR A 307 6.84 -2.55 -25.24
CA THR A 307 7.09 -2.66 -26.69
C THR A 307 7.41 -4.10 -27.09
N GLU A 308 8.22 -4.80 -26.30
CA GLU A 308 8.53 -6.21 -26.54
C GLU A 308 7.28 -7.08 -26.38
N HIS A 309 6.46 -6.82 -25.34
CA HIS A 309 5.22 -7.56 -25.12
C HIS A 309 4.18 -7.31 -26.20
N LEU A 310 3.95 -6.07 -26.58
CA LEU A 310 3.00 -5.73 -27.63
C LEU A 310 3.38 -6.36 -28.99
N SER A 311 4.68 -6.58 -29.23
CA SER A 311 5.14 -7.26 -30.44
C SER A 311 4.74 -8.73 -30.56
N LYS A 312 4.34 -9.36 -29.44
CA LYS A 312 3.93 -10.77 -29.40
C LYS A 312 2.46 -10.96 -29.80
N PHE A 313 1.66 -9.90 -29.86
CA PHE A 313 0.25 -9.97 -30.21
C PHE A 313 0.03 -9.83 -31.73
N PRO A 314 -0.96 -10.53 -32.30
CA PRO A 314 -1.44 -10.25 -33.64
C PRO A 314 -1.85 -8.78 -33.77
N HIS A 315 -1.59 -8.20 -34.94
CA HIS A 315 -1.82 -6.77 -35.17
C HIS A 315 -3.27 -6.32 -34.88
N ALA A 316 -4.25 -7.18 -35.13
CA ALA A 316 -5.66 -6.90 -34.85
C ALA A 316 -5.93 -6.79 -33.32
N GLU A 317 -5.34 -7.67 -32.51
CA GLU A 317 -5.48 -7.66 -31.03
C GLU A 317 -4.77 -6.43 -30.44
N LEU A 318 -3.63 -6.04 -31.02
CA LEU A 318 -2.91 -4.85 -30.62
C LEU A 318 -3.72 -3.57 -30.86
N LEU A 319 -4.45 -3.49 -32.00
CA LEU A 319 -5.31 -2.36 -32.29
C LEU A 319 -6.51 -2.30 -31.32
N GLU A 320 -7.06 -3.43 -30.97
CA GLU A 320 -8.17 -3.53 -30.01
C GLU A 320 -7.71 -3.14 -28.60
N PHE A 321 -6.56 -3.64 -28.15
CA PHE A 321 -5.93 -3.23 -26.91
C PHE A 321 -5.68 -1.72 -26.86
N THR A 322 -5.07 -1.16 -27.91
CA THR A 322 -4.79 0.28 -28.00
C THR A 322 -6.08 1.12 -27.98
N ALA A 323 -7.12 0.67 -28.69
CA ALA A 323 -8.42 1.34 -28.70
C ALA A 323 -9.07 1.31 -27.32
N ARG A 324 -8.94 0.20 -26.59
CA ARG A 324 -9.43 0.04 -25.22
C ARG A 324 -8.69 0.94 -24.23
N GLU A 325 -7.35 1.00 -24.29
CA GLU A 325 -6.55 1.88 -23.43
C GLU A 325 -6.91 3.36 -23.67
N VAL A 326 -7.03 3.77 -24.92
CA VAL A 326 -7.49 5.12 -25.25
C VAL A 326 -8.91 5.39 -24.78
N TYR A 327 -9.80 4.40 -24.85
CA TYR A 327 -11.17 4.50 -24.34
C TYR A 327 -11.18 4.62 -22.81
N LEU A 328 -10.39 3.79 -22.10
CA LEU A 328 -10.26 3.83 -20.65
C LEU A 328 -9.64 5.15 -20.19
N GLU A 329 -8.58 5.61 -20.84
CA GLU A 329 -7.94 6.89 -20.53
C GLU A 329 -8.90 8.06 -20.71
N LYS A 330 -9.66 8.09 -21.82
CA LYS A 330 -10.70 9.11 -22.04
C LYS A 330 -11.81 9.07 -21.00
N ASN A 331 -12.25 7.88 -20.61
CA ASN A 331 -13.32 7.74 -19.62
C ASN A 331 -12.83 8.00 -18.20
N LEU A 332 -11.60 7.57 -17.85
CA LEU A 332 -10.97 7.94 -16.59
C LEU A 332 -10.80 9.47 -16.50
N ASN A 333 -10.31 10.11 -17.53
CA ASN A 333 -10.20 11.58 -17.59
C ASN A 333 -11.55 12.30 -17.56
N SER A 334 -12.66 11.62 -17.87
CA SER A 334 -14.02 12.15 -17.73
C SER A 334 -14.62 11.89 -16.33
N LEU A 335 -13.99 11.02 -15.54
CA LEU A 335 -14.37 10.72 -14.16
C LEU A 335 -13.59 11.57 -13.14
N TYR A 336 -12.53 12.23 -13.60
CA TYR A 336 -11.71 13.19 -12.87
C TYR A 336 -11.99 14.62 -13.40
#